data_db340f7c5eec5cb065865851982e06c9
#
_entry.id   db340f7c5eec5cb065865851982e06c9
#
_cell.length_a   1.000
_cell.length_b   1.000
_cell.length_c   1.000
_cell.angle_alpha   90.00
_cell.angle_beta   90.00
_cell.angle_gamma   90.00
#
_symmetry.space_group_name_H-M   'P 1'
#
loop_
_entity.id
_entity.type
_entity.pdbx_description
1 polymer ?
#
loop_
_entity_poly.entity_id
_entity_poly.type
_entity_poly.pdbx_seq_one_letter_code
_entity_poly.pdbx_strand_id
1 'polypeptide(L)'
;MTPIGGTVRVLNSDPLTHNVHTAAFDNRSVNRTQPTGMAVIELSFDAPEIVKVKCDLHPWMSAWIVVTAHPYHAVTDRAGAFVLSDVPPGSYTMEVWHETLGTRSQTVTVLAGETADITIDLTEGG
;
A
#
# COMPACT_ATOMS: atom_id res chain seq x y z
N MET A 1 3.26 2.02 -0.21
CA MET A 1 3.66 0.79 0.51
C MET A 1 4.79 1.09 1.48
N THR A 2 4.81 0.42 2.60
CA THR A 2 5.87 0.56 3.61
C THR A 2 6.20 -0.80 4.21
N PRO A 3 7.48 -1.09 4.54
CA PRO A 3 7.82 -2.31 5.27
C PRO A 3 7.44 -2.20 6.75
N ILE A 4 7.35 -3.35 7.41
CA ILE A 4 7.23 -3.40 8.88
C ILE A 4 8.42 -2.64 9.49
N GLY A 5 8.13 -1.79 10.47
CA GLY A 5 9.15 -0.94 11.11
C GLY A 5 9.53 0.30 10.32
N GLY A 6 9.02 0.45 9.09
CA GLY A 6 9.21 1.67 8.31
C GLY A 6 8.36 2.82 8.84
N THR A 7 8.73 4.05 8.49
CA THR A 7 8.01 5.25 8.89
C THR A 7 7.35 5.90 7.68
N VAL A 8 6.05 6.19 7.79
CA VAL A 8 5.31 6.96 6.80
C VAL A 8 5.15 8.39 7.34
N ARG A 9 5.60 9.37 6.55
CA ARG A 9 5.49 10.78 6.91
C ARG A 9 4.30 11.39 6.19
N VAL A 10 3.33 11.87 6.97
CA VAL A 10 2.12 12.50 6.43
C VAL A 10 2.28 14.01 6.50
N LEU A 11 2.16 14.65 5.33
CA LEU A 11 2.31 16.08 5.16
C LEU A 11 0.95 16.72 4.89
N ASN A 12 0.75 17.94 5.39
CA ASN A 12 -0.40 18.77 5.01
C ASN A 12 0.10 19.97 4.20
N SER A 13 -0.07 19.92 2.89
CA SER A 13 0.30 20.99 1.97
C SER A 13 -0.88 21.91 1.63
N ASP A 14 -2.06 21.62 2.17
CA ASP A 14 -3.28 22.38 1.89
C ASP A 14 -3.46 23.56 2.86
N PRO A 15 -4.20 24.61 2.46
CA PRO A 15 -4.56 25.69 3.35
C PRO A 15 -5.73 25.35 4.29
N LEU A 16 -6.02 24.06 4.47
CA LEU A 16 -7.12 23.55 5.30
C LEU A 16 -6.58 22.63 6.38
N THR A 17 -7.30 22.57 7.49
CA THR A 17 -7.03 21.60 8.55
C THR A 17 -7.55 20.22 8.11
N HIS A 18 -6.73 19.21 8.28
CA HIS A 18 -7.09 17.80 8.06
C HIS A 18 -6.93 17.02 9.36
N ASN A 19 -7.42 15.79 9.36
CA ASN A 19 -7.00 14.80 10.36
C ASN A 19 -6.55 13.53 9.64
N VAL A 20 -5.67 12.79 10.29
CA VAL A 20 -5.19 11.49 9.80
C VAL A 20 -5.82 10.42 10.67
N HIS A 21 -6.73 9.67 10.09
CA HIS A 21 -7.46 8.61 10.77
C HIS A 21 -7.21 7.28 10.06
N THR A 22 -6.46 6.40 10.71
CA THR A 22 -6.19 5.07 10.19
C THR A 22 -7.18 4.07 10.77
N ALA A 23 -7.70 3.18 9.92
CA ALA A 23 -8.53 2.06 10.34
C ALA A 23 -7.69 0.79 10.20
N ALA A 24 -7.17 0.30 11.31
CA ALA A 24 -6.30 -0.86 11.36
C ALA A 24 -6.87 -1.93 12.28
N PHE A 25 -6.50 -3.20 12.03
CA PHE A 25 -6.90 -4.35 12.83
C PHE A 25 -5.70 -4.96 13.57
N ASP A 26 -4.62 -5.21 12.84
CA ASP A 26 -3.39 -5.82 13.36
C ASP A 26 -2.39 -4.78 13.85
N ASN A 27 -2.54 -3.55 13.42
CA ASN A 27 -1.78 -2.40 13.89
C ASN A 27 -2.64 -1.49 14.74
N ARG A 28 -2.00 -0.60 15.49
CA ARG A 28 -2.69 0.42 16.26
C ARG A 28 -3.31 1.45 15.32
N SER A 29 -4.60 1.71 15.49
CA SER A 29 -5.27 2.80 14.77
C SER A 29 -4.88 4.15 15.36
N VAL A 30 -4.77 5.16 14.50
CA VAL A 30 -4.38 6.52 14.85
C VAL A 30 -5.44 7.49 14.36
N ASN A 31 -5.73 8.51 15.16
CA ASN A 31 -6.58 9.62 14.75
C ASN A 31 -5.97 10.91 15.28
N ARG A 32 -5.37 11.71 14.41
CA ARG A 32 -4.66 12.95 14.77
C ARG A 32 -5.08 14.10 13.89
N THR A 33 -5.31 15.27 14.51
CA THR A 33 -5.55 16.51 13.79
C THR A 33 -4.24 17.06 13.21
N GLN A 34 -4.31 17.51 11.96
CA GLN A 34 -3.19 18.12 11.26
C GLN A 34 -3.58 19.53 10.78
N PRO A 35 -3.32 20.56 11.60
CA PRO A 35 -3.62 21.94 11.22
C PRO A 35 -2.84 22.44 10.03
N THR A 36 -3.31 23.50 9.40
CA THR A 36 -2.64 24.18 8.30
C THR A 36 -1.21 24.57 8.66
N GLY A 37 -0.25 24.26 7.78
CA GLY A 37 1.15 24.58 7.98
C GLY A 37 1.83 23.80 9.10
N MET A 38 1.18 22.78 9.59
CA MET A 38 1.64 21.97 10.70
C MET A 38 2.78 21.03 10.31
N ALA A 39 3.58 20.69 11.30
CA ALA A 39 4.62 19.69 11.19
C ALA A 39 4.09 18.31 10.78
N VAL A 40 4.99 17.50 10.31
CA VAL A 40 4.76 16.14 9.84
C VAL A 40 4.19 15.24 10.94
N ILE A 41 3.21 14.41 10.59
CA ILE A 41 2.77 13.28 11.42
C ILE A 41 3.52 12.05 10.93
N GLU A 42 4.18 11.34 11.83
CA GLU A 42 4.88 10.11 11.52
C GLU A 42 4.07 8.90 12.00
N LEU A 43 3.91 7.93 11.09
CA LEU A 43 3.20 6.68 11.36
C LEU A 43 4.16 5.50 11.16
N SER A 44 4.10 4.53 12.05
CA SER A 44 4.83 3.27 11.91
C SER A 44 3.90 2.09 12.16
N PHE A 45 4.24 0.94 11.58
CA PHE A 45 3.40 -0.25 11.62
C PHE A 45 4.24 -1.48 11.98
N ASP A 46 3.69 -2.34 12.83
CA ASP A 46 4.39 -3.51 13.38
C ASP A 46 3.96 -4.83 12.75
N ALA A 47 2.87 -4.83 11.98
CA ALA A 47 2.32 -6.03 11.34
C ALA A 47 1.94 -5.78 9.88
N PRO A 48 2.04 -6.80 8.99
CA PRO A 48 1.58 -6.65 7.62
C PRO A 48 0.06 -6.43 7.59
N GLU A 49 -0.37 -5.43 6.86
CA GLU A 49 -1.79 -5.08 6.78
C GLU A 49 -2.04 -4.09 5.65
N ILE A 50 -3.26 -4.08 5.10
CA ILE A 50 -3.72 -3.02 4.21
C ILE A 50 -4.57 -2.07 5.06
N VAL A 51 -4.02 -0.90 5.33
CA VAL A 51 -4.61 0.08 6.25
C VAL A 51 -5.30 1.19 5.49
N LYS A 52 -6.58 1.42 5.76
CA LYS A 52 -7.30 2.56 5.20
C LYS A 52 -6.97 3.82 5.99
N VAL A 53 -6.71 4.90 5.27
CA VAL A 53 -6.47 6.23 5.83
C VAL A 53 -7.56 7.16 5.32
N LYS A 54 -8.17 7.91 6.22
CA LYS A 54 -9.21 8.88 5.87
C LYS A 54 -9.04 10.18 6.64
N CYS A 55 -9.71 11.22 6.16
CA CYS A 55 -9.88 12.48 6.87
C CYS A 55 -11.35 12.62 7.27
N ASP A 56 -11.63 12.74 8.55
CA ASP A 56 -13.01 12.84 9.04
C ASP A 56 -13.66 14.20 8.68
N LEU A 57 -12.83 15.23 8.48
CA LEU A 57 -13.28 16.57 8.13
C LEU A 57 -13.64 16.71 6.64
N HIS A 58 -13.07 15.86 5.81
CA HIS A 58 -13.24 15.87 4.35
C HIS A 58 -13.52 14.44 3.87
N PRO A 59 -14.77 13.99 3.84
CA PRO A 59 -15.09 12.57 3.60
C PRO A 59 -14.67 12.04 2.22
N TRP A 60 -14.36 12.90 1.25
CA TRP A 60 -13.83 12.48 -0.05
C TRP A 60 -12.33 12.16 -0.04
N MET A 61 -11.62 12.47 1.05
CA MET A 61 -10.19 12.19 1.18
C MET A 61 -9.97 10.82 1.78
N SER A 62 -9.39 9.92 1.01
CA SER A 62 -9.01 8.59 1.47
C SER A 62 -7.76 8.10 0.77
N ALA A 63 -7.04 7.22 1.43
CA ALA A 63 -5.85 6.57 0.90
C ALA A 63 -5.68 5.20 1.55
N TRP A 64 -4.73 4.44 1.04
CA TRP A 64 -4.40 3.13 1.57
C TRP A 64 -2.90 3.04 1.83
N ILE A 65 -2.54 2.47 2.97
CA ILE A 65 -1.15 2.14 3.29
C ILE A 65 -1.05 0.62 3.33
N VAL A 66 -0.22 0.06 2.45
CA VAL A 66 0.04 -1.37 2.41
C VAL A 66 1.33 -1.63 3.17
N VAL A 67 1.23 -2.34 4.28
CA VAL A 67 2.37 -2.71 5.12
C VAL A 67 2.82 -4.12 4.74
N THR A 68 4.08 -4.27 4.38
CA THR A 68 4.62 -5.52 3.85
C THR A 68 5.67 -6.13 4.78
N ALA A 69 5.73 -7.47 4.80
CA ALA A 69 6.72 -8.21 5.57
C ALA A 69 8.02 -8.49 4.79
N HIS A 70 8.08 -8.12 3.51
CA HIS A 70 9.20 -8.41 2.61
C HIS A 70 9.35 -7.30 1.55
N PRO A 71 10.49 -7.20 0.87
CA PRO A 71 10.74 -6.15 -0.12
C PRO A 71 10.14 -6.41 -1.50
N TYR A 72 9.55 -7.58 -1.75
CA TYR A 72 9.07 -7.99 -3.08
C TYR A 72 7.66 -7.46 -3.32
N HIS A 73 7.54 -6.17 -3.48
CA HIS A 73 6.27 -5.50 -3.74
C HIS A 73 6.47 -4.31 -4.68
N ALA A 74 5.41 -3.91 -5.36
CA ALA A 74 5.39 -2.73 -6.20
C ALA A 74 3.98 -2.18 -6.31
N VAL A 75 3.89 -0.90 -6.64
CA VAL A 75 2.63 -0.23 -7.00
C VAL A 75 2.64 -0.04 -8.51
N THR A 76 1.55 -0.39 -9.19
CA THR A 76 1.44 -0.19 -10.63
C THR A 76 1.45 1.29 -10.98
N ASP A 77 2.01 1.63 -12.15
CA ASP A 77 1.95 2.97 -12.70
C ASP A 77 0.61 3.23 -13.40
N ARG A 78 0.47 4.38 -14.06
CA ARG A 78 -0.77 4.75 -14.77
C ARG A 78 -1.11 3.82 -15.92
N ALA A 79 -0.13 3.15 -16.50
CA ALA A 79 -0.33 2.17 -17.57
C ALA A 79 -0.61 0.76 -17.03
N GLY A 80 -0.60 0.58 -15.70
CA GLY A 80 -0.78 -0.71 -15.07
C GLY A 80 0.49 -1.56 -15.04
N ALA A 81 1.65 -0.98 -15.34
CA ALA A 81 2.92 -1.69 -15.34
C ALA A 81 3.57 -1.71 -13.97
N PHE A 82 4.27 -2.79 -13.67
CA PHE A 82 5.05 -2.94 -12.44
C PHE A 82 6.29 -3.79 -12.67
N VAL A 83 7.26 -3.66 -11.77
CA VAL A 83 8.46 -4.49 -11.75
C VAL A 83 8.76 -4.90 -10.31
N LEU A 84 9.02 -6.18 -10.09
CA LEU A 84 9.56 -6.71 -8.86
C LEU A 84 11.00 -7.13 -9.12
N SER A 85 11.95 -6.43 -8.50
CA SER A 85 13.38 -6.63 -8.74
C SER A 85 13.99 -7.62 -7.76
N ASP A 86 15.03 -8.33 -8.22
CA ASP A 86 15.89 -9.17 -7.40
C ASP A 86 15.15 -10.29 -6.65
N VAL A 87 14.09 -10.81 -7.25
CA VAL A 87 13.36 -11.96 -6.70
C VAL A 87 14.20 -13.22 -6.93
N PRO A 88 14.55 -13.95 -5.86
CA PRO A 88 15.32 -15.19 -6.02
C PRO A 88 14.58 -16.23 -6.87
N PRO A 89 15.32 -17.14 -7.54
CA PRO A 89 14.67 -18.23 -8.28
C PRO A 89 13.75 -19.06 -7.38
N GLY A 90 12.61 -19.46 -7.91
CA GLY A 90 11.64 -20.26 -7.18
C GLY A 90 10.23 -20.09 -7.70
N SER A 91 9.31 -20.79 -7.10
CA SER A 91 7.87 -20.65 -7.38
C SER A 91 7.21 -19.90 -6.25
N TYR A 92 6.41 -18.90 -6.62
CA TYR A 92 5.77 -17.99 -5.66
C TYR A 92 4.30 -17.81 -5.96
N THR A 93 3.53 -17.51 -4.93
CA THR A 93 2.17 -16.96 -5.10
C THR A 93 2.29 -15.44 -5.09
N MET A 94 1.91 -14.82 -6.20
CA MET A 94 1.84 -13.36 -6.28
C MET A 94 0.43 -12.91 -5.98
N GLU A 95 0.30 -11.98 -5.06
CA GLU A 95 -0.99 -11.37 -4.71
C GLU A 95 -1.08 -9.96 -5.31
N VAL A 96 -2.20 -9.69 -5.96
CA VAL A 96 -2.53 -8.37 -6.50
C VAL A 96 -3.76 -7.86 -5.78
N TRP A 97 -3.63 -6.67 -5.21
CA TRP A 97 -4.72 -6.04 -4.47
C TRP A 97 -5.15 -4.74 -5.15
N HIS A 98 -6.46 -4.55 -5.24
CA HIS A 98 -7.08 -3.33 -5.72
C HIS A 98 -8.21 -2.93 -4.76
N GLU A 99 -8.33 -1.65 -4.46
CA GLU A 99 -9.30 -1.15 -3.47
C GLU A 99 -10.75 -1.47 -3.80
N THR A 100 -11.11 -1.61 -5.08
CA THR A 100 -12.45 -1.90 -5.55
C THR A 100 -12.62 -3.35 -5.98
N LEU A 101 -11.62 -3.91 -6.68
CA LEU A 101 -11.70 -5.24 -7.30
C LEU A 101 -11.21 -6.37 -6.39
N GLY A 102 -10.66 -6.02 -5.22
CA GLY A 102 -10.20 -6.99 -4.23
C GLY A 102 -8.87 -7.62 -4.56
N THR A 103 -8.66 -8.83 -4.06
CA THR A 103 -7.40 -9.55 -4.20
C THR A 103 -7.49 -10.62 -5.27
N ARG A 104 -6.46 -10.74 -6.08
CA ARG A 104 -6.24 -11.85 -7.03
C ARG A 104 -4.90 -12.48 -6.74
N SER A 105 -4.81 -13.78 -6.92
CA SER A 105 -3.56 -14.54 -6.73
C SER A 105 -3.19 -15.28 -7.98
N GLN A 106 -1.89 -15.35 -8.26
CA GLN A 106 -1.35 -16.08 -9.40
C GLN A 106 -0.02 -16.71 -9.01
N THR A 107 0.19 -17.97 -9.42
CA THR A 107 1.48 -18.64 -9.25
C THR A 107 2.46 -18.13 -10.31
N VAL A 108 3.66 -17.76 -9.87
CA VAL A 108 4.73 -17.27 -10.73
C VAL A 108 5.99 -18.06 -10.45
N THR A 109 6.65 -18.55 -11.49
CA THR A 109 7.95 -19.24 -11.40
C THR A 109 9.03 -18.31 -11.94
N VAL A 110 10.05 -18.06 -11.11
CA VAL A 110 11.22 -17.27 -11.49
C VAL A 110 12.40 -18.22 -11.67
N LEU A 111 13.03 -18.17 -12.85
CA LEU A 111 14.21 -18.94 -13.16
C LEU A 111 15.46 -18.10 -12.98
N ALA A 112 16.58 -18.74 -12.64
CA ALA A 112 17.84 -18.06 -12.41
C ALA A 112 18.28 -17.24 -13.63
N GLY A 113 18.57 -15.95 -13.44
CA GLY A 113 19.02 -15.05 -14.49
C GLY A 113 17.94 -14.65 -15.50
N GLU A 114 16.69 -14.98 -15.26
CA GLU A 114 15.58 -14.69 -16.17
C GLU A 114 14.56 -13.75 -15.54
N THR A 115 13.82 -13.04 -16.41
CA THR A 115 12.66 -12.23 -16.00
C THR A 115 11.39 -12.99 -16.37
N ALA A 116 10.50 -13.17 -15.40
CA ALA A 116 9.16 -13.71 -15.66
C ALA A 116 8.23 -12.55 -16.04
N ASP A 117 7.69 -12.60 -17.25
CA ASP A 117 6.70 -11.62 -17.73
C ASP A 117 5.30 -12.16 -17.47
N ILE A 118 4.50 -11.38 -16.75
CA ILE A 118 3.15 -11.76 -16.37
C ILE A 118 2.17 -10.63 -16.65
N THR A 119 0.94 -11.01 -16.98
CA THR A 119 -0.17 -10.07 -17.13
C THR A 119 -1.32 -10.54 -16.25
N ILE A 120 -1.86 -9.61 -15.46
CA ILE A 120 -2.99 -9.89 -14.60
C ILE A 120 -4.14 -8.99 -15.02
N ASP A 121 -5.29 -9.60 -15.27
CA ASP A 121 -6.51 -8.90 -15.62
C ASP A 121 -7.41 -8.81 -14.39
N LEU A 122 -7.60 -7.59 -13.90
CA LEU A 122 -8.49 -7.29 -12.80
C LEU A 122 -9.82 -6.77 -13.35
N THR A 123 -10.75 -7.68 -13.56
CA THR A 123 -12.09 -7.34 -14.03
C THR A 123 -13.13 -7.65 -12.96
N GLU A 124 -14.26 -6.92 -12.98
CA GLU A 124 -15.40 -7.23 -12.14
C GLU A 124 -15.94 -8.62 -12.50
N GLY A 125 -16.22 -9.43 -11.47
CA GLY A 125 -16.76 -10.77 -11.63
C GLY A 125 -15.76 -11.81 -12.13
N GLY A 126 -14.50 -11.41 -12.25
CA GLY A 126 -13.44 -12.31 -12.69
C GLY A 126 -12.78 -13.08 -11.57
#